data_e7c38f3b507ae041789a6b2ca98a2768
#
_entry.id   e7c38f3b507ae041789a6b2ca98a2768
#
_cell.length_a   1.000
_cell.length_b   1.000
_cell.length_c   1.000
_cell.angle_alpha   90.00
_cell.angle_beta   90.00
_cell.angle_gamma   90.00
#
_symmetry.space_group_name_H-M   'P 1'
#
loop_
_entity.id
_entity.type
_entity.pdbx_description
1 polymer ?
#
loop_
_entity_poly.entity_id
_entity_poly.type
_entity_poly.pdbx_seq_one_letter_code
_entity_poly.pdbx_strand_id
1 'polypeptide(L)'
;MTEQFVRKMEEGVKLLGIQLSEKQLEQFYDYFQFLVEKNKVMNLTAITEEDAVITKHFCDSLCLVKGFSDIEKTVSLIDVGTGAGFPGIPLKITFPHLKVTLLDSLNKRVRFLEEVCERLDLENVTCVHARAEDGGRNKDYREKFDLCVSRAVANLSSLSEYCMPFVRVGGYFIPYKSGDLEEEFAQSKKA
;
A
#
# COMPACT_ATOMS: atom_id res chain seq x y z
N MET A 1 -11.43 -19.51 5.81
CA MET A 1 -11.01 -18.46 6.75
C MET A 1 -11.13 -18.98 8.17
N THR A 2 -10.16 -18.71 9.07
CA THR A 2 -10.18 -19.17 10.46
C THR A 2 -10.86 -18.13 11.36
N GLU A 3 -11.56 -18.60 12.42
CA GLU A 3 -12.16 -17.68 13.42
C GLU A 3 -11.10 -16.81 14.11
N GLN A 4 -9.89 -17.33 14.32
CA GLN A 4 -8.79 -16.60 14.91
C GLN A 4 -8.37 -15.42 14.02
N PHE A 5 -8.22 -15.62 12.71
CA PHE A 5 -7.88 -14.57 11.76
C PHE A 5 -8.93 -13.47 11.77
N VAL A 6 -10.22 -13.83 11.68
CA VAL A 6 -11.33 -12.86 11.72
C VAL A 6 -11.26 -12.00 12.95
N ARG A 7 -11.23 -12.65 14.14
CA ARG A 7 -11.19 -11.92 15.42
C ARG A 7 -10.03 -10.94 15.48
N LYS A 8 -8.81 -11.36 15.09
CA LYS A 8 -7.62 -10.49 15.15
C LYS A 8 -7.67 -9.34 14.15
N MET A 9 -8.17 -9.61 12.93
CA MET A 9 -8.37 -8.55 11.94
C MET A 9 -9.37 -7.51 12.46
N GLU A 10 -10.54 -7.95 12.93
CA GLU A 10 -11.58 -7.06 13.47
C GLU A 10 -11.08 -6.24 14.67
N GLU A 11 -10.37 -6.88 15.62
CA GLU A 11 -9.77 -6.17 16.76
C GLU A 11 -8.78 -5.10 16.30
N GLY A 12 -7.91 -5.41 15.33
CA GLY A 12 -6.92 -4.49 14.81
C GLY A 12 -7.55 -3.29 14.08
N VAL A 13 -8.48 -3.53 13.17
CA VAL A 13 -9.11 -2.45 12.40
C VAL A 13 -10.10 -1.62 13.23
N LYS A 14 -10.70 -2.19 14.27
CA LYS A 14 -11.56 -1.47 15.21
C LYS A 14 -10.82 -0.32 15.91
N LEU A 15 -9.54 -0.50 16.24
CA LEU A 15 -8.69 0.57 16.80
C LEU A 15 -8.51 1.73 15.83
N LEU A 16 -8.66 1.47 14.53
CA LEU A 16 -8.60 2.47 13.47
C LEU A 16 -9.96 3.11 13.16
N GLY A 17 -11.04 2.61 13.75
CA GLY A 17 -12.41 3.04 13.45
C GLY A 17 -12.95 2.45 12.15
N ILE A 18 -12.34 1.39 11.64
CA ILE A 18 -12.74 0.69 10.42
C ILE A 18 -13.61 -0.51 10.77
N GLN A 19 -14.62 -0.77 9.94
CA GLN A 19 -15.42 -1.99 9.96
C GLN A 19 -15.30 -2.67 8.60
N LEU A 20 -14.89 -3.93 8.58
CA LEU A 20 -14.78 -4.74 7.37
C LEU A 20 -16.03 -5.58 7.15
N SER A 21 -16.44 -5.73 5.91
CA SER A 21 -17.45 -6.70 5.50
C SER A 21 -16.85 -8.12 5.47
N GLU A 22 -17.72 -9.14 5.44
CA GLU A 22 -17.30 -10.53 5.31
C GLU A 22 -16.45 -10.74 4.04
N LYS A 23 -16.86 -10.19 2.91
CA LYS A 23 -16.09 -10.23 1.65
C LYS A 23 -14.67 -9.65 1.82
N GLN A 24 -14.53 -8.53 2.52
CA GLN A 24 -13.22 -7.91 2.77
C GLN A 24 -12.35 -8.78 3.68
N LEU A 25 -12.94 -9.39 4.72
CA LEU A 25 -12.22 -10.34 5.59
C LEU A 25 -11.74 -11.56 4.81
N GLU A 26 -12.56 -12.11 3.91
CA GLU A 26 -12.18 -13.19 2.99
C GLU A 26 -11.04 -12.77 2.08
N GLN A 27 -11.10 -11.58 1.48
CA GLN A 27 -10.03 -11.05 0.63
C GLN A 27 -8.71 -10.89 1.40
N PHE A 28 -8.74 -10.38 2.64
CA PHE A 28 -7.53 -10.30 3.48
C PHE A 28 -6.96 -11.67 3.82
N TYR A 29 -7.82 -12.65 4.12
CA TYR A 29 -7.38 -14.01 4.42
C TYR A 29 -6.76 -14.70 3.20
N ASP A 30 -7.38 -14.60 2.03
CA ASP A 30 -6.86 -15.13 0.77
C ASP A 30 -5.54 -14.45 0.39
N TYR A 31 -5.44 -13.14 0.60
CA TYR A 31 -4.19 -12.41 0.38
C TYR A 31 -3.08 -12.91 1.30
N PHE A 32 -3.36 -13.09 2.59
CA PHE A 32 -2.41 -13.67 3.52
C PHE A 32 -1.90 -15.04 3.06
N GLN A 33 -2.81 -15.95 2.73
CA GLN A 33 -2.43 -17.30 2.31
C GLN A 33 -1.57 -17.27 1.04
N PHE A 34 -1.98 -16.48 0.05
CA PHE A 34 -1.26 -16.38 -1.21
C PHE A 34 0.12 -15.71 -1.04
N LEU A 35 0.22 -14.68 -0.21
CA LEU A 35 1.47 -14.05 0.15
C LEU A 35 2.46 -15.05 0.74
N VAL A 36 2.02 -15.84 1.73
CA VAL A 36 2.86 -16.85 2.40
C VAL A 36 3.28 -17.96 1.42
N GLU A 37 2.37 -18.42 0.57
CA GLU A 37 2.67 -19.40 -0.46
C GLU A 37 3.76 -18.90 -1.43
N LYS A 38 3.54 -17.74 -2.03
CA LYS A 38 4.46 -17.14 -3.02
C LYS A 38 5.80 -16.72 -2.39
N ASN A 39 5.77 -16.33 -1.12
CA ASN A 39 6.98 -15.93 -0.40
C ASN A 39 8.05 -17.04 -0.32
N LYS A 40 7.64 -18.32 -0.35
CA LYS A 40 8.56 -19.48 -0.35
C LYS A 40 9.54 -19.46 -1.54
N VAL A 41 9.15 -18.82 -2.64
CA VAL A 41 9.93 -18.79 -3.89
C VAL A 41 10.36 -17.39 -4.31
N MET A 42 9.74 -16.33 -3.78
CA MET A 42 9.93 -14.97 -4.29
C MET A 42 10.63 -14.02 -3.30
N ASN A 43 10.72 -14.35 -2.02
CA ASN A 43 11.22 -13.48 -0.97
C ASN A 43 10.54 -12.09 -0.98
N LEU A 44 9.21 -12.09 -0.87
CA LEU A 44 8.37 -10.90 -0.90
C LEU A 44 8.42 -10.12 0.43
N THR A 45 8.48 -10.86 1.54
CA THR A 45 8.50 -10.31 2.90
C THR A 45 9.27 -11.24 3.85
N ALA A 46 9.85 -10.67 4.90
CA ALA A 46 10.40 -11.42 6.02
C ALA A 46 9.34 -11.84 7.05
N ILE A 47 8.11 -11.32 6.94
CA ILE A 47 7.01 -11.54 7.89
C ILE A 47 6.01 -12.52 7.26
N THR A 48 5.91 -13.72 7.84
CA THR A 48 5.04 -14.79 7.33
C THR A 48 4.05 -15.34 8.36
N GLU A 49 4.29 -15.05 9.65
CA GLU A 49 3.39 -15.45 10.72
C GLU A 49 2.08 -14.66 10.65
N GLU A 50 0.93 -15.35 10.75
CA GLU A 50 -0.41 -14.77 10.58
C GLU A 50 -0.62 -13.50 11.42
N ASP A 51 -0.34 -13.56 12.72
CA ASP A 51 -0.50 -12.44 13.63
C ASP A 51 0.38 -11.24 13.26
N ALA A 52 1.60 -11.52 12.83
CA ALA A 52 2.55 -10.49 12.44
C ALA A 52 2.17 -9.86 11.07
N VAL A 53 1.63 -10.63 10.13
CA VAL A 53 1.11 -10.11 8.85
C VAL A 53 -0.11 -9.22 9.10
N ILE A 54 -1.06 -9.66 9.93
CA ILE A 54 -2.22 -8.86 10.30
C ILE A 54 -1.77 -7.51 10.88
N THR A 55 -0.88 -7.53 11.86
CA THR A 55 -0.51 -6.32 12.60
C THR A 55 0.40 -5.42 11.79
N LYS A 56 1.53 -5.98 11.26
CA LYS A 56 2.63 -5.21 10.66
C LYS A 56 2.48 -4.97 9.17
N HIS A 57 1.54 -5.66 8.51
CA HIS A 57 1.25 -5.41 7.11
C HIS A 57 -0.14 -4.86 6.91
N PHE A 58 -1.20 -5.56 7.35
CA PHE A 58 -2.57 -5.13 7.07
C PHE A 58 -2.97 -3.92 7.91
N CYS A 59 -2.96 -4.03 9.24
CA CYS A 59 -3.35 -2.92 10.10
C CYS A 59 -2.40 -1.71 9.96
N ASP A 60 -1.09 -1.94 9.83
CA ASP A 60 -0.13 -0.88 9.57
C ASP A 60 -0.44 -0.12 8.28
N SER A 61 -0.79 -0.83 7.20
CA SER A 61 -1.21 -0.21 5.94
C SER A 61 -2.46 0.67 6.10
N LEU A 62 -3.39 0.27 6.97
CA LEU A 62 -4.63 0.99 7.24
C LEU A 62 -4.48 2.14 8.24
N CYS A 63 -3.32 2.27 8.92
CA CYS A 63 -3.06 3.39 9.83
C CYS A 63 -3.14 4.77 9.15
N LEU A 64 -3.12 4.82 7.81
CA LEU A 64 -3.37 6.03 7.03
C LEU A 64 -4.56 6.83 7.53
N VAL A 65 -5.67 6.17 7.88
CA VAL A 65 -6.92 6.83 8.31
C VAL A 65 -6.78 7.64 9.60
N LYS A 66 -5.74 7.42 10.39
CA LYS A 66 -5.46 8.21 11.60
C LYS A 66 -4.86 9.58 11.29
N GLY A 67 -4.12 9.68 10.20
CA GLY A 67 -3.48 10.93 9.78
C GLY A 67 -4.11 11.59 8.55
N PHE A 68 -5.02 10.89 7.87
CA PHE A 68 -5.64 11.37 6.63
C PHE A 68 -7.14 11.06 6.62
N SER A 69 -7.95 12.08 6.92
CA SER A 69 -9.42 11.96 7.02
C SER A 69 -10.14 11.95 5.66
N ASP A 70 -9.47 12.38 4.61
CA ASP A 70 -10.11 12.56 3.29
C ASP A 70 -10.05 11.30 2.39
N ILE A 71 -9.76 10.14 2.97
CA ILE A 71 -9.66 8.88 2.20
C ILE A 71 -10.96 8.56 1.44
N GLU A 72 -12.11 8.85 2.04
CA GLU A 72 -13.42 8.62 1.41
C GLU A 72 -13.68 9.55 0.21
N LYS A 73 -13.00 10.69 0.13
CA LYS A 73 -13.07 11.63 -0.99
C LYS A 73 -11.99 11.40 -2.03
N THR A 74 -10.98 10.61 -1.68
CA THR A 74 -9.87 10.26 -2.57
C THR A 74 -10.38 9.33 -3.67
N VAL A 75 -10.04 9.63 -4.91
CA VAL A 75 -10.45 8.81 -6.06
C VAL A 75 -9.28 8.00 -6.58
N SER A 76 -8.10 8.62 -6.71
CA SER A 76 -6.91 8.00 -7.32
C SER A 76 -5.75 7.93 -6.34
N LEU A 77 -5.19 6.74 -6.19
CA LEU A 77 -4.05 6.45 -5.33
C LEU A 77 -2.94 5.77 -6.13
N ILE A 78 -1.70 6.19 -5.92
CA ILE A 78 -0.52 5.45 -6.38
C ILE A 78 0.32 5.01 -5.18
N ASP A 79 0.73 3.73 -5.18
CA ASP A 79 1.66 3.14 -4.23
C ASP A 79 3.01 2.93 -4.92
N VAL A 80 4.00 3.73 -4.54
CA VAL A 80 5.32 3.76 -5.19
C VAL A 80 6.30 2.85 -4.45
N GLY A 81 6.84 1.86 -5.17
CA GLY A 81 7.67 0.82 -4.57
C GLY A 81 6.85 -0.14 -3.71
N THR A 82 5.69 -0.50 -4.18
CA THR A 82 4.66 -1.24 -3.45
C THR A 82 5.09 -2.61 -2.93
N GLY A 83 6.14 -3.20 -3.52
CA GLY A 83 6.69 -4.49 -3.09
C GLY A 83 5.70 -5.64 -3.23
N ALA A 84 5.30 -6.20 -2.11
CA ALA A 84 4.25 -7.22 -2.06
C ALA A 84 2.82 -6.65 -2.04
N GLY A 85 2.63 -5.35 -2.35
CA GLY A 85 1.33 -4.70 -2.40
C GLY A 85 0.98 -3.86 -1.16
N PHE A 86 1.98 -3.44 -0.39
CA PHE A 86 1.77 -2.69 0.85
C PHE A 86 2.28 -1.23 0.75
N PRO A 87 1.40 -0.25 1.03
CA PRO A 87 0.06 -0.35 1.62
C PRO A 87 -1.09 -0.46 0.60
N GLY A 88 -0.84 -0.43 -0.70
CA GLY A 88 -1.84 -0.24 -1.76
C GLY A 88 -2.97 -1.27 -1.76
N ILE A 89 -2.69 -2.58 -1.64
CA ILE A 89 -3.72 -3.63 -1.66
C ILE A 89 -4.61 -3.60 -0.42
N PRO A 90 -4.10 -3.53 0.84
CA PRO A 90 -4.94 -3.34 2.02
C PRO A 90 -5.86 -2.13 1.93
N LEU A 91 -5.36 -1.00 1.41
CA LEU A 91 -6.17 0.20 1.19
C LEU A 91 -7.27 -0.06 0.14
N LYS A 92 -6.95 -0.76 -0.95
CA LYS A 92 -7.92 -1.11 -1.98
C LYS A 92 -9.01 -2.06 -1.48
N ILE A 93 -8.66 -3.09 -0.71
CA ILE A 93 -9.63 -4.01 -0.11
C ILE A 93 -10.59 -3.23 0.82
N THR A 94 -10.03 -2.35 1.65
CA THR A 94 -10.81 -1.60 2.64
C THR A 94 -11.66 -0.49 2.02
N PHE A 95 -11.13 0.19 0.99
CA PHE A 95 -11.77 1.31 0.28
C PHE A 95 -11.96 0.97 -1.21
N PRO A 96 -12.98 0.18 -1.57
CA PRO A 96 -13.15 -0.35 -2.93
C PRO A 96 -13.36 0.71 -4.02
N HIS A 97 -13.79 1.93 -3.64
CA HIS A 97 -13.97 3.05 -4.56
C HIS A 97 -12.66 3.59 -5.15
N LEU A 98 -11.52 3.34 -4.49
CA LEU A 98 -10.23 3.81 -4.96
C LEU A 98 -9.83 3.19 -6.30
N LYS A 99 -9.30 4.03 -7.19
CA LYS A 99 -8.53 3.61 -8.36
C LYS A 99 -7.06 3.56 -7.95
N VAL A 100 -6.50 2.36 -7.87
CA VAL A 100 -5.15 2.16 -7.31
C VAL A 100 -4.16 1.81 -8.41
N THR A 101 -3.02 2.49 -8.42
CA THR A 101 -1.86 2.13 -9.23
C THR A 101 -0.77 1.59 -8.31
N LEU A 102 -0.33 0.36 -8.56
CA LEU A 102 0.74 -0.32 -7.84
C LEU A 102 1.99 -0.28 -8.71
N LEU A 103 2.99 0.51 -8.31
CA LEU A 103 4.22 0.69 -9.07
C LEU A 103 5.40 0.02 -8.37
N ASP A 104 6.09 -0.88 -9.06
CA ASP A 104 7.34 -1.49 -8.57
C ASP A 104 8.36 -1.64 -9.70
N SER A 105 9.64 -1.53 -9.35
CA SER A 105 10.76 -1.66 -10.29
C SER A 105 11.14 -3.10 -10.62
N LEU A 106 10.59 -4.08 -9.91
CA LEU A 106 10.88 -5.50 -10.12
C LEU A 106 9.70 -6.21 -10.80
N ASN A 107 9.88 -6.59 -12.05
CA ASN A 107 8.84 -7.24 -12.86
C ASN A 107 8.23 -8.48 -12.18
N LYS A 108 9.03 -9.26 -11.44
CA LYS A 108 8.53 -10.41 -10.70
C LYS A 108 7.49 -10.04 -9.63
N ARG A 109 7.65 -8.86 -8.99
CA ARG A 109 6.68 -8.35 -8.02
C ARG A 109 5.42 -7.87 -8.71
N VAL A 110 5.56 -7.19 -9.84
CA VAL A 110 4.41 -6.72 -10.64
C VAL A 110 3.53 -7.90 -11.06
N ARG A 111 4.12 -9.01 -11.54
CA ARG A 111 3.37 -10.22 -11.86
C ARG A 111 2.66 -10.83 -10.65
N PHE A 112 3.31 -10.85 -9.50
CA PHE A 112 2.68 -11.29 -8.26
C PHE A 112 1.46 -10.40 -7.91
N LEU A 113 1.60 -9.08 -8.06
CA LEU A 113 0.50 -8.14 -7.80
C LEU A 113 -0.68 -8.34 -8.75
N GLU A 114 -0.41 -8.61 -10.03
CA GLU A 114 -1.43 -8.97 -11.02
C GLU A 114 -2.20 -10.23 -10.60
N GLU A 115 -1.47 -11.29 -10.19
CA GLU A 115 -2.07 -12.54 -9.69
C GLU A 115 -2.90 -12.30 -8.41
N VAL A 116 -2.44 -11.42 -7.48
CA VAL A 116 -3.20 -11.04 -6.29
C VAL A 116 -4.48 -10.32 -6.67
N CYS A 117 -4.41 -9.33 -7.56
CA CYS A 117 -5.58 -8.55 -7.98
C CYS A 117 -6.64 -9.44 -8.63
N GLU A 118 -6.22 -10.36 -9.50
CA GLU A 118 -7.12 -11.33 -10.13
C GLU A 118 -7.77 -12.25 -9.10
N ARG A 119 -6.96 -12.84 -8.20
CA ARG A 119 -7.43 -13.77 -7.17
C ARG A 119 -8.42 -13.14 -6.19
N LEU A 120 -8.21 -11.87 -5.84
CA LEU A 120 -9.05 -11.15 -4.89
C LEU A 120 -10.21 -10.41 -5.56
N ASP A 121 -10.37 -10.52 -6.87
CA ASP A 121 -11.39 -9.81 -7.64
C ASP A 121 -11.36 -8.29 -7.38
N LEU A 122 -10.15 -7.70 -7.46
CA LEU A 122 -9.95 -6.26 -7.23
C LEU A 122 -10.09 -5.48 -8.53
N GLU A 123 -11.19 -4.78 -8.68
CA GLU A 123 -11.44 -3.90 -9.82
C GLU A 123 -10.69 -2.56 -9.69
N ASN A 124 -10.41 -1.90 -10.83
CA ASN A 124 -9.77 -0.59 -10.88
C ASN A 124 -8.38 -0.54 -10.20
N VAL A 125 -7.61 -1.62 -10.35
CA VAL A 125 -6.20 -1.68 -9.97
C VAL A 125 -5.34 -1.81 -11.22
N THR A 126 -4.27 -1.03 -11.30
CA THR A 126 -3.28 -1.08 -12.39
C THR A 126 -1.92 -1.41 -11.80
N CYS A 127 -1.30 -2.50 -12.23
CA CYS A 127 0.06 -2.87 -11.85
C CYS A 127 1.05 -2.33 -12.89
N VAL A 128 2.09 -1.61 -12.44
CA VAL A 128 3.03 -0.92 -13.33
C VAL A 128 4.46 -1.33 -13.02
N HIS A 129 5.15 -1.88 -14.03
CA HIS A 129 6.58 -2.15 -13.97
C HIS A 129 7.35 -0.91 -14.43
N ALA A 130 7.84 -0.12 -13.49
CA ALA A 130 8.68 1.04 -13.77
C ALA A 130 9.54 1.42 -12.55
N ARG A 131 10.65 2.11 -12.77
CA ARG A 131 11.31 2.87 -11.72
C ARG A 131 10.47 4.12 -11.40
N ALA A 132 10.54 4.58 -10.15
CA ALA A 132 9.79 5.78 -9.73
C ALA A 132 10.15 7.01 -10.58
N GLU A 133 11.45 7.19 -10.89
CA GLU A 133 11.95 8.31 -11.69
C GLU A 133 11.40 8.29 -13.13
N ASP A 134 11.26 7.11 -13.72
CA ASP A 134 10.73 6.94 -15.07
C ASP A 134 9.21 7.14 -15.09
N GLY A 135 8.52 6.55 -14.09
CA GLY A 135 7.09 6.75 -13.88
C GLY A 135 6.73 8.21 -13.66
N GLY A 136 7.50 8.93 -12.82
CA GLY A 136 7.30 10.36 -12.53
C GLY A 136 7.52 11.29 -13.73
N ARG A 137 8.20 10.81 -14.77
CA ARG A 137 8.36 11.54 -16.06
C ARG A 137 7.28 11.17 -17.08
N ASN A 138 6.59 10.06 -16.89
CA ASN A 138 5.54 9.61 -17.80
C ASN A 138 4.30 10.49 -17.65
N LYS A 139 3.81 11.04 -18.77
CA LYS A 139 2.64 11.94 -18.82
C LYS A 139 1.35 11.28 -18.32
N ASP A 140 1.27 9.95 -18.36
CA ASP A 140 0.08 9.21 -17.91
C ASP A 140 0.01 9.13 -16.38
N TYR A 141 1.14 9.31 -15.68
CA TYR A 141 1.23 9.19 -14.23
C TYR A 141 1.59 10.50 -13.52
N ARG A 142 2.35 11.39 -14.20
CA ARG A 142 2.80 12.65 -13.62
C ARG A 142 1.64 13.57 -13.27
N GLU A 143 1.58 14.02 -12.00
CA GLU A 143 0.56 14.95 -11.48
C GLU A 143 -0.89 14.47 -11.70
N LYS A 144 -1.13 13.14 -11.53
CA LYS A 144 -2.43 12.51 -11.79
C LYS A 144 -3.15 12.01 -10.54
N PHE A 145 -2.44 11.82 -9.43
CA PHE A 145 -2.99 11.13 -8.29
C PHE A 145 -3.38 12.09 -7.16
N ASP A 146 -4.55 11.84 -6.56
CA ASP A 146 -5.00 12.53 -5.35
C ASP A 146 -4.09 12.21 -4.18
N LEU A 147 -3.65 10.97 -4.10
CA LEU A 147 -2.84 10.43 -3.03
C LEU A 147 -1.69 9.57 -3.57
N CYS A 148 -0.48 9.90 -3.17
CA CYS A 148 0.69 9.05 -3.34
C CYS A 148 1.11 8.49 -1.99
N VAL A 149 1.29 7.18 -1.90
CA VAL A 149 1.79 6.50 -0.71
C VAL A 149 3.06 5.74 -1.05
N SER A 150 3.90 5.52 -0.06
CA SER A 150 5.08 4.65 -0.19
C SER A 150 5.53 4.18 1.19
N ARG A 151 6.01 2.92 1.28
CA ARG A 151 6.48 2.31 2.52
C ARG A 151 7.85 1.65 2.32
N ALA A 152 8.81 1.95 3.23
CA ALA A 152 10.10 1.28 3.33
C ALA A 152 10.98 1.29 2.06
N VAL A 153 10.90 2.35 1.23
CA VAL A 153 11.64 2.43 -0.05
C VAL A 153 12.99 3.15 0.12
N ALA A 154 13.00 4.33 0.75
CA ALA A 154 14.17 5.19 0.87
C ALA A 154 14.07 6.12 2.08
N ASN A 155 15.12 6.93 2.35
CA ASN A 155 15.02 8.05 3.27
C ASN A 155 14.01 9.10 2.74
N LEU A 156 13.50 9.96 3.63
CA LEU A 156 12.40 10.86 3.30
C LEU A 156 12.74 11.86 2.18
N SER A 157 13.97 12.35 2.11
CA SER A 157 14.42 13.27 1.03
C SER A 157 14.28 12.60 -0.34
N SER A 158 14.94 11.46 -0.54
CA SER A 158 14.87 10.72 -1.80
C SER A 158 13.43 10.24 -2.10
N LEU A 159 12.71 9.84 -1.06
CA LEU A 159 11.33 9.39 -1.21
C LEU A 159 10.41 10.51 -1.69
N SER A 160 10.62 11.73 -1.21
CA SER A 160 9.90 12.92 -1.68
C SER A 160 10.17 13.19 -3.15
N GLU A 161 11.43 13.12 -3.60
CA GLU A 161 11.78 13.27 -5.00
C GLU A 161 11.14 12.21 -5.91
N TYR A 162 11.03 10.95 -5.41
CA TYR A 162 10.40 9.86 -6.15
C TYR A 162 8.88 9.96 -6.23
N CYS A 163 8.24 10.44 -5.17
CA CYS A 163 6.79 10.37 -5.00
C CYS A 163 6.05 11.66 -5.40
N MET A 164 6.62 12.84 -5.11
CA MET A 164 5.97 14.11 -5.41
C MET A 164 5.62 14.30 -6.90
N PRO A 165 6.40 13.81 -7.88
CA PRO A 165 6.02 13.93 -9.28
C PRO A 165 4.69 13.28 -9.68
N PHE A 166 4.18 12.34 -8.91
CA PHE A 166 2.89 11.68 -9.16
C PHE A 166 1.69 12.47 -8.62
N VAL A 167 1.93 13.32 -7.62
CA VAL A 167 0.87 14.03 -6.89
C VAL A 167 0.34 15.19 -7.70
N ARG A 168 -0.98 15.24 -7.93
CA ARG A 168 -1.62 16.39 -8.58
C ARG A 168 -1.60 17.62 -7.68
N VAL A 169 -1.81 18.80 -8.25
CA VAL A 169 -1.98 20.02 -7.45
C VAL A 169 -3.18 19.85 -6.50
N GLY A 170 -2.94 20.10 -5.21
CA GLY A 170 -3.92 19.91 -4.15
C GLY A 170 -4.07 18.44 -3.67
N GLY A 171 -3.23 17.53 -4.17
CA GLY A 171 -3.12 16.16 -3.66
C GLY A 171 -2.10 16.04 -2.53
N TYR A 172 -1.88 14.81 -2.06
CA TYR A 172 -1.04 14.53 -0.90
C TYR A 172 -0.03 13.41 -1.19
N PHE A 173 1.16 13.56 -0.64
CA PHE A 173 2.11 12.45 -0.48
C PHE A 173 2.18 12.07 1.00
N ILE A 174 1.96 10.79 1.31
CA ILE A 174 2.00 10.26 2.67
C ILE A 174 2.99 9.09 2.74
N PRO A 175 4.21 9.32 3.26
CA PRO A 175 5.19 8.28 3.47
C PRO A 175 4.88 7.48 4.73
N TYR A 176 4.97 6.15 4.64
CA TYR A 176 4.95 5.25 5.80
C TYR A 176 6.37 5.10 6.33
N LYS A 177 6.59 5.64 7.50
CA LYS A 177 7.90 5.65 8.15
C LYS A 177 7.79 5.11 9.57
N SER A 178 8.89 4.56 10.08
CA SER A 178 9.02 4.06 11.45
C SER A 178 10.29 4.63 12.10
N GLY A 179 10.32 4.72 13.42
CA GLY A 179 11.46 5.21 14.19
C GLY A 179 11.40 6.71 14.48
N ASP A 180 12.53 7.28 14.86
CA ASP A 180 12.68 8.72 15.10
C ASP A 180 12.71 9.47 13.78
N LEU A 181 11.66 10.26 13.55
CA LEU A 181 11.47 11.00 12.30
C LEU A 181 11.99 12.44 12.37
N GLU A 182 12.36 12.96 13.54
CA GLU A 182 12.72 14.37 13.69
C GLU A 182 13.97 14.71 12.88
N GLU A 183 15.00 13.89 12.96
CA GLU A 183 16.24 14.08 12.21
C GLU A 183 16.02 13.90 10.71
N GLU A 184 15.33 12.83 10.31
CA GLU A 184 15.02 12.55 8.91
C GLU A 184 14.15 13.64 8.29
N PHE A 185 13.17 14.16 9.04
CA PHE A 185 12.33 15.28 8.61
C PHE A 185 13.11 16.58 8.48
N ALA A 186 14.02 16.87 9.43
CA ALA A 186 14.88 18.05 9.35
C ALA A 186 15.79 18.03 8.11
N GLN A 187 16.33 16.87 7.76
CA GLN A 187 17.14 16.68 6.56
C GLN A 187 16.32 16.81 5.27
N SER A 188 15.07 16.37 5.27
CA SER A 188 14.20 16.39 4.08
C SER A 188 13.67 17.78 3.71
N LYS A 189 13.73 18.77 4.59
CA LYS A 189 13.26 20.15 4.32
C LYS A 189 14.00 20.85 3.18
N LYS A 190 15.12 20.31 2.72
CA LYS A 190 15.93 20.85 1.65
C LYS A 190 15.72 20.14 0.30
N ALA A 191 15.00 19.02 0.31
CA ALA A 191 14.55 18.29 -0.87
C ALA A 191 13.18 18.82 -1.31
#